data_aee29a8b2b9de7f4736f59675cac0693
#
_entry.id   aee29a8b2b9de7f4736f59675cac0693
#
_cell.length_a   1.000
_cell.length_b   1.000
_cell.length_c   1.000
_cell.angle_alpha   90.00
_cell.angle_beta   90.00
_cell.angle_gamma   90.00
#
_symmetry.space_group_name_H-M   'P 1'
#
loop_
_entity.id
_entity.type
_entity.pdbx_description
1 polymer ?
#
loop_
_entity_poly.entity_id
_entity_poly.type
_entity_poly.pdbx_seq_one_letter_code
_entity_poly.pdbx_strand_id
1 'polypeptide(L)'
;MNEKEIKQVFSDVQQRLDTLQGSDASFMFIGHQGNHFVISGKTNEISSQILFAMMRYPVIRDIIKECATRYDGLNAQYGSNVRNVKMDHLIEQNSGNEN
;
A
#
# COMPACT_ATOMS: atom_id res chain seq x y z
N MET A 1 17.63 12.46 5.90
CA MET A 1 16.74 12.78 4.76
C MET A 1 15.41 13.26 5.30
N ASN A 2 14.94 14.42 4.88
CA ASN A 2 13.68 14.98 5.33
C ASN A 2 12.50 14.47 4.48
N GLU A 3 11.28 14.81 4.89
CA GLU A 3 10.07 14.35 4.22
C GLU A 3 10.00 14.77 2.75
N LYS A 4 10.44 15.99 2.44
CA LYS A 4 10.45 16.50 1.07
C LYS A 4 11.38 15.69 0.17
N GLU A 5 12.54 15.33 0.68
CA GLU A 5 13.51 14.51 -0.06
C GLU A 5 12.97 13.09 -0.28
N ILE A 6 12.31 12.52 0.72
CA ILE A 6 11.69 11.19 0.60
C ILE A 6 10.59 11.21 -0.46
N LYS A 7 9.72 12.23 -0.45
CA LYS A 7 8.69 12.40 -1.48
C LYS A 7 9.30 12.46 -2.89
N GLN A 8 10.42 13.16 -3.02
CA GLN A 8 11.08 13.28 -4.32
C GLN A 8 11.62 11.93 -4.80
N VAL A 9 12.23 11.14 -3.91
CA VAL A 9 12.69 9.80 -4.25
C VAL A 9 11.53 8.92 -4.70
N PHE A 10 10.41 8.94 -3.97
CA PHE A 10 9.24 8.14 -4.32
C PHE A 10 8.65 8.58 -5.67
N SER A 11 8.62 9.88 -5.93
CA SER A 11 8.18 10.42 -7.22
C SER A 11 9.07 9.93 -8.37
N ASP A 12 10.38 9.93 -8.15
CA ASP A 12 11.35 9.45 -9.14
C ASP A 12 11.17 7.95 -9.41
N VAL A 13 10.96 7.16 -8.36
CA VAL A 13 10.69 5.72 -8.48
C VAL A 13 9.41 5.50 -9.29
N GLN A 14 8.35 6.25 -8.99
CA GLN A 14 7.09 6.14 -9.73
C GLN A 14 7.27 6.43 -11.20
N GLN A 15 8.01 7.49 -11.55
CA GLN A 15 8.28 7.84 -12.94
C GLN A 15 9.03 6.70 -13.66
N ARG A 16 9.99 6.08 -12.99
CA ARG A 16 10.73 4.96 -13.57
C ARG A 16 9.83 3.74 -13.77
N LEU A 17 8.96 3.44 -12.81
CA LEU A 17 8.01 2.34 -12.92
C LEU A 17 6.99 2.58 -14.03
N ASP A 18 6.60 3.84 -14.27
CA ASP A 18 5.68 4.17 -15.35
C ASP A 18 6.21 3.78 -16.73
N THR A 19 7.53 3.71 -16.90
CA THR A 19 8.13 3.25 -18.16
C THR A 19 7.89 1.76 -18.42
N LEU A 20 7.50 1.00 -17.41
CA LEU A 20 7.20 -0.43 -17.55
C LEU A 20 5.76 -0.71 -17.97
N GLN A 21 4.91 0.32 -18.04
CA GLN A 21 3.52 0.14 -18.46
C GLN A 21 3.48 -0.35 -19.91
N GLY A 22 2.60 -1.32 -20.16
CA GLY A 22 2.52 -1.98 -21.45
C GLY A 22 3.54 -3.10 -21.65
N SER A 23 4.45 -3.31 -20.70
CA SER A 23 5.36 -4.46 -20.70
C SER A 23 4.73 -5.65 -19.99
N ASP A 24 5.47 -6.77 -19.89
CA ASP A 24 5.03 -7.96 -19.17
C ASP A 24 5.31 -7.89 -17.66
N ALA A 25 5.85 -6.78 -17.17
CA ALA A 25 6.17 -6.62 -15.75
C ALA A 25 4.91 -6.56 -14.90
N SER A 26 4.90 -7.32 -13.80
CA SER A 26 3.84 -7.27 -12.79
C SER A 26 4.45 -6.75 -11.49
N PHE A 27 3.92 -5.64 -10.98
CA PHE A 27 4.50 -4.99 -9.80
C PHE A 27 3.47 -4.13 -9.08
N MET A 28 3.78 -3.85 -7.82
CA MET A 28 3.04 -2.89 -7.00
C MET A 28 4.06 -2.10 -6.19
N PHE A 29 3.88 -0.79 -6.12
CA PHE A 29 4.70 0.10 -5.32
C PHE A 29 3.80 0.97 -4.43
N ILE A 30 4.15 1.05 -3.15
CA ILE A 30 3.43 1.86 -2.17
C ILE A 30 4.46 2.68 -1.39
N GLY A 31 4.29 4.00 -1.39
CA GLY A 31 5.11 4.91 -0.61
C GLY A 31 4.23 5.87 0.18
N HIS A 32 4.46 5.98 1.48
CA HIS A 32 3.61 6.79 2.36
C HIS A 32 3.77 8.28 2.10
N GLN A 33 5.01 8.76 2.07
CA GLN A 33 5.27 10.18 1.88
C GLN A 33 4.84 10.60 0.47
N GLY A 34 3.80 11.43 0.39
CA GLY A 34 3.21 11.86 -0.87
C GLY A 34 2.14 10.94 -1.42
N ASN A 35 1.78 9.89 -0.69
CA ASN A 35 0.71 8.94 -1.08
C ASN A 35 0.91 8.36 -2.48
N HIS A 36 2.04 7.69 -2.66
CA HIS A 36 2.36 7.08 -3.95
C HIS A 36 1.85 5.66 -4.00
N PHE A 37 1.10 5.33 -5.07
CA PHE A 37 0.89 3.94 -5.41
C PHE A 37 0.92 3.73 -6.92
N VAL A 38 1.55 2.63 -7.32
CA VAL A 38 1.55 2.18 -8.71
C VAL A 38 1.25 0.69 -8.69
N ILE A 39 0.34 0.26 -9.53
CA ILE A 39 0.06 -1.16 -9.72
C ILE A 39 -0.08 -1.43 -11.21
N SER A 40 0.56 -2.47 -11.70
CA SER A 40 0.51 -2.84 -13.11
C SER A 40 0.79 -4.33 -13.27
N GLY A 41 0.25 -4.93 -14.31
CA GLY A 41 0.49 -6.33 -14.64
C GLY A 41 -0.64 -7.24 -14.21
N LYS A 42 -0.31 -8.52 -14.06
CA LYS A 42 -1.28 -9.57 -13.77
C LYS A 42 -1.53 -9.71 -12.28
N THR A 43 -2.79 -9.71 -11.89
CA THR A 43 -3.19 -9.79 -10.47
C THR A 43 -2.67 -11.06 -9.81
N ASN A 44 -2.71 -12.19 -10.52
CA ASN A 44 -2.23 -13.46 -9.96
C ASN A 44 -0.71 -13.46 -9.72
N GLU A 45 0.04 -12.76 -10.54
CA GLU A 45 1.50 -12.63 -10.33
C GLU A 45 1.79 -11.72 -9.15
N ILE A 46 1.07 -10.60 -9.04
CA ILE A 46 1.23 -9.67 -7.93
C ILE A 46 0.87 -10.36 -6.60
N SER A 47 -0.27 -11.04 -6.56
CA SER A 47 -0.71 -11.74 -5.34
C SER A 47 0.24 -12.86 -4.95
N SER A 48 0.79 -13.59 -5.91
CA SER A 48 1.78 -14.63 -5.64
C SER A 48 3.05 -14.05 -5.04
N GLN A 49 3.49 -12.89 -5.53
CA GLN A 49 4.67 -12.21 -5.01
C GLN A 49 4.44 -11.71 -3.59
N ILE A 50 3.26 -11.16 -3.31
CA ILE A 50 2.89 -10.73 -1.95
C ILE A 50 2.88 -11.94 -1.01
N LEU A 51 2.27 -13.05 -1.42
CA LEU A 51 2.21 -14.26 -0.60
C LEU A 51 3.61 -14.80 -0.32
N PHE A 52 4.47 -14.82 -1.32
CA PHE A 52 5.86 -15.24 -1.17
C PHE A 52 6.59 -14.36 -0.13
N ALA A 53 6.38 -13.04 -0.20
CA ALA A 53 6.97 -12.11 0.76
C ALA A 53 6.43 -12.35 2.18
N MET A 54 5.14 -12.62 2.33
CA MET A 54 4.52 -12.92 3.61
C MET A 54 5.12 -14.19 4.24
N MET A 55 5.40 -15.20 3.41
CA MET A 55 5.99 -16.44 3.87
C MET A 55 7.44 -16.25 4.33
N ARG A 56 8.17 -15.37 3.70
CA ARG A 56 9.58 -15.11 3.98
C ARG A 56 9.80 -14.10 5.12
N TYR A 57 8.90 -13.11 5.23
CA TYR A 57 9.08 -11.99 6.15
C TYR A 57 7.85 -11.84 7.03
N PRO A 58 7.91 -12.32 8.30
CA PRO A 58 6.76 -12.23 9.20
C PRO A 58 6.20 -10.82 9.36
N VAL A 59 7.04 -9.79 9.29
CA VAL A 59 6.57 -8.40 9.40
C VAL A 59 5.63 -8.05 8.25
N ILE A 60 5.90 -8.53 7.03
CA ILE A 60 5.03 -8.29 5.87
C ILE A 60 3.72 -9.04 6.06
N ARG A 61 3.77 -10.29 6.50
CA ARG A 61 2.58 -11.07 6.84
C ARG A 61 1.69 -10.31 7.83
N ASP A 62 2.27 -9.80 8.90
CA ASP A 62 1.53 -9.13 9.96
C ASP A 62 0.89 -7.83 9.45
N ILE A 63 1.63 -7.05 8.64
CA ILE A 63 1.09 -5.83 8.01
C ILE A 63 -0.11 -6.17 7.13
N ILE A 64 0.02 -7.16 6.27
CA ILE A 64 -1.06 -7.53 5.33
C ILE A 64 -2.30 -8.02 6.08
N LYS A 65 -2.12 -8.87 7.10
CA LYS A 65 -3.23 -9.38 7.90
C LYS A 65 -3.92 -8.26 8.66
N GLU A 66 -3.16 -7.34 9.24
CA GLU A 66 -3.74 -6.18 9.92
C GLU A 66 -4.52 -5.29 8.95
N CYS A 67 -3.98 -5.05 7.76
CA CYS A 67 -4.67 -4.25 6.75
C CYS A 67 -6.00 -4.89 6.35
N ALA A 68 -6.04 -6.21 6.16
CA ALA A 68 -7.26 -6.93 5.82
C ALA A 68 -8.31 -6.77 6.93
N THR A 69 -7.92 -6.94 8.19
CA THR A 69 -8.81 -6.79 9.33
C THR A 69 -9.35 -5.36 9.44
N ARG A 70 -8.47 -4.37 9.30
CA ARG A 70 -8.88 -2.96 9.36
C ARG A 70 -9.81 -2.60 8.20
N TYR A 71 -9.54 -3.12 7.02
CA TYR A 71 -10.39 -2.89 5.86
C TYR A 71 -11.80 -3.44 6.10
N ASP A 72 -11.90 -4.65 6.64
CA ASP A 72 -13.22 -5.24 6.93
C ASP A 72 -14.01 -4.37 7.90
N GLY A 73 -13.34 -3.84 8.93
CA GLY A 73 -13.98 -2.91 9.89
C GLY A 73 -14.43 -1.61 9.24
N LEU A 74 -13.59 -1.02 8.40
CA LEU A 74 -13.93 0.21 7.67
C LEU A 74 -15.09 -0.03 6.70
N ASN A 75 -15.07 -1.15 6.00
CA ASN A 75 -16.12 -1.49 5.05
C ASN A 75 -17.46 -1.71 5.76
N ALA A 76 -17.46 -2.32 6.94
CA ALA A 76 -18.65 -2.49 7.76
C ALA A 76 -19.21 -1.14 8.22
N GLN A 77 -18.33 -0.19 8.56
CA GLN A 77 -18.73 1.13 9.06
C GLN A 77 -19.18 2.08 7.95
N TYR A 78 -18.46 2.13 6.84
CA TYR A 78 -18.65 3.14 5.80
C TYR A 78 -19.29 2.58 4.52
N GLY A 79 -19.30 1.27 4.32
CA GLY A 79 -19.86 0.65 3.11
C GLY A 79 -19.19 1.18 1.84
N SER A 80 -20.00 1.62 0.87
CA SER A 80 -19.47 2.15 -0.40
C SER A 80 -18.68 3.44 -0.25
N ASN A 81 -18.78 4.12 0.90
CA ASN A 81 -18.03 5.34 1.19
C ASN A 81 -16.63 5.08 1.73
N VAL A 82 -16.24 3.81 1.87
CA VAL A 82 -14.91 3.44 2.42
C VAL A 82 -13.76 4.08 1.62
N ARG A 83 -13.92 4.21 0.31
CA ARG A 83 -12.90 4.82 -0.56
C ARG A 83 -12.66 6.31 -0.32
N ASN A 84 -13.56 6.97 0.41
CA ASN A 84 -13.46 8.40 0.73
C ASN A 84 -12.84 8.65 2.11
N VAL A 85 -12.49 7.60 2.84
CA VAL A 85 -11.82 7.72 4.14
C VAL A 85 -10.43 8.31 3.89
N LYS A 86 -10.08 9.33 4.68
CA LYS A 86 -8.81 10.04 4.51
C LYS A 86 -7.68 9.37 5.29
N MET A 87 -6.47 9.52 4.79
CA MET A 87 -5.27 8.95 5.40
C MET A 87 -5.09 9.40 6.86
N ASP A 88 -5.38 10.67 7.16
CA ASP A 88 -5.25 11.21 8.51
C ASP A 88 -6.12 10.44 9.51
N HIS A 89 -7.33 10.08 9.12
CA HIS A 89 -8.24 9.30 9.95
C HIS A 89 -7.67 7.90 10.22
N LEU A 90 -7.07 7.27 9.22
CA LEU A 90 -6.47 5.95 9.36
C LEU A 90 -5.28 5.97 10.32
N ILE A 91 -4.46 6.99 10.25
CA ILE A 91 -3.29 7.16 11.11
C ILE A 91 -3.73 7.37 12.55
N GLU A 92 -4.72 8.24 12.78
CA GLU A 92 -5.25 8.53 14.12
C GLU A 92 -5.84 7.28 14.78
N GLN A 93 -6.60 6.49 14.05
CA GLN A 93 -7.17 5.24 14.56
C GLN A 93 -6.08 4.26 14.99
N ASN A 94 -5.02 4.14 14.18
CA ASN A 94 -3.92 3.23 14.48
C ASN A 94 -3.15 3.71 15.72
N SER A 95 -2.88 5.01 15.83
CA SER A 95 -2.20 5.59 17.00
C SER A 95 -3.03 5.37 18.27
N GLY A 96 -4.35 5.52 18.21
CA GLY A 96 -5.24 5.29 19.33
C GLY A 96 -5.23 3.82 19.78
N ASN A 97 -5.03 2.89 18.89
CA ASN A 97 -5.00 1.46 19.18
C ASN A 97 -3.67 1.02 19.81
N GLU A 98 -2.63 1.79 19.68
CA GLU A 98 -1.32 1.48 20.26
C GLU A 98 -1.25 1.77 21.75
N ASN A 99 -2.19 2.49 22.27
CA ASN A 99 -2.28 2.81 23.69
C ASN A 99 -3.20 1.81 24.40
#